data_791847b09f932dda7534cca2696908a2
#
_entry.id   791847b09f932dda7534cca2696908a2
#
_cell.length_a   1.000
_cell.length_b   1.000
_cell.length_c   1.000
_cell.angle_alpha   90.00
_cell.angle_beta   90.00
_cell.angle_gamma   90.00
#
_symmetry.space_group_name_H-M   'P 1'
#
loop_
_entity.id
_entity.type
_entity.pdbx_description
1 polymer ?
#
loop_
_entity_poly.entity_id
_entity_poly.type
_entity_poly.pdbx_seq_one_letter_code
_entity_poly.pdbx_strand_id
1 'polypeptide(L)' 'MKEYEIVAKFCNACAGSGRPETFFEEAELECTDAFVRMKHSKDFDKFKKEILADGRILYTYDNGSVMYSYEFTEI' A
#
# COMPACT_ATOMS: atom_id res chain seq x y z
N MET A 1 7.54 -16.94 7.73
CA MET A 1 6.63 -15.80 7.41
C MET A 1 6.59 -14.84 8.56
N LYS A 2 6.39 -13.59 8.27
CA LYS A 2 6.27 -12.55 9.28
C LYS A 2 4.86 -11.99 9.27
N GLU A 3 4.42 -11.57 10.43
CA GLU A 3 3.11 -10.97 10.57
C GLU A 3 3.22 -9.46 10.44
N TYR A 4 2.35 -8.88 9.60
CA TYR A 4 2.36 -7.45 9.33
C TYR A 4 1.00 -6.84 9.60
N GLU A 5 1.02 -5.63 10.13
CA GLU A 5 -0.13 -4.74 10.12
C GLU A 5 -0.06 -3.90 8.86
N ILE A 6 -1.13 -3.89 8.09
CA ILE A 6 -1.18 -3.24 6.79
C ILE A 6 -2.18 -2.11 6.85
N VAL A 7 -1.73 -0.91 6.49
CA VAL A 7 -2.60 0.26 6.37
C VAL A 7 -2.68 0.60 4.88
N ALA A 8 -3.86 0.44 4.31
CA ALA A 8 -4.11 0.74 2.90
C ALA A 8 -4.91 2.03 2.79
N LYS A 9 -4.40 2.98 2.03
CA LYS A 9 -5.06 4.26 1.80
C LYS A 9 -5.32 4.44 0.31
N PHE A 10 -6.54 4.78 -0.02
CA PHE A 10 -6.93 5.06 -1.40
C PHE A 10 -7.49 6.48 -1.46
N CYS A 11 -6.97 7.28 -2.36
CA CYS A 11 -7.44 8.63 -2.57
C CYS A 11 -7.80 8.79 -4.05
N ASN A 12 -9.05 9.17 -4.32
CA ASN A 12 -9.52 9.41 -5.67
C ASN A 12 -9.51 10.91 -5.94
N ALA A 13 -8.52 11.38 -6.68
CA ALA A 13 -8.35 12.80 -6.96
C ALA A 13 -9.45 13.37 -7.85
N CYS A 14 -10.13 12.52 -8.62
CA CYS A 14 -11.18 12.94 -9.53
C CYS A 14 -12.57 13.04 -8.87
N ALA A 15 -12.69 12.58 -7.66
CA ALA A 15 -14.00 12.48 -7.00
C ALA A 15 -14.48 13.76 -6.35
N GLY A 16 -13.82 14.88 -6.53
CA GLY A 16 -14.26 16.18 -6.02
C GLY A 16 -14.36 16.32 -4.51
N SER A 17 -14.70 15.30 -3.78
CA SER A 17 -14.79 15.30 -2.32
C SER A 17 -13.50 14.93 -1.62
N GLY A 18 -12.56 14.31 -2.34
CA GLY A 18 -11.21 14.08 -1.87
C GLY A 18 -11.01 13.35 -0.55
N ARG A 19 -11.97 12.58 -0.10
CA ARG A 19 -11.80 11.84 1.15
C ARG A 19 -11.02 10.57 0.90
N PRO A 20 -9.82 10.41 1.50
CA PRO A 20 -9.10 9.16 1.40
C PRO A 20 -9.82 8.08 2.19
N GLU A 21 -9.93 6.90 1.59
CA GLU A 21 -10.41 5.73 2.29
C GLU A 21 -9.22 5.03 2.92
N THR A 22 -9.36 4.64 4.19
CA THR A 22 -8.29 3.96 4.90
C THR A 22 -8.81 2.62 5.40
N PHE A 23 -8.06 1.55 5.10
CA PHE A 23 -8.38 0.20 5.51
C PHE A 23 -7.24 -0.36 6.35
N PHE A 24 -7.58 -1.12 7.37
CA PHE A 24 -6.62 -1.77 8.25
C PHE A 24 -6.76 -3.28 8.10
N GLU A 25 -5.64 -3.97 7.94
CA GLU A 25 -5.63 -5.40 7.77
C GLU A 25 -4.38 -5.98 8.43
N GLU A 26 -4.48 -7.21 8.92
CA GLU A 26 -3.33 -7.94 9.42
C GLU A 26 -3.18 -9.20 8.60
N ALA A 27 -1.96 -9.54 8.22
CA ALA A 27 -1.69 -10.73 7.44
C ALA A 27 -0.29 -11.27 7.70
N GLU A 28 -0.16 -12.57 7.62
CA GLU A 28 1.14 -13.24 7.61
C GLU A 28 1.63 -13.28 6.18
N LEU A 29 2.80 -12.71 5.94
CA LEU A 29 3.35 -12.59 4.60
C LEU A 29 4.80 -13.10 4.57
N GLU A 30 5.11 -13.84 3.53
CA GLU A 30 6.48 -14.20 3.25
C GLU A 30 7.25 -12.99 2.71
N CYS A 31 6.56 -12.16 1.93
CA CYS A 31 7.13 -11.00 1.29
C CYS A 31 6.04 -9.93 1.09
N THR A 32 6.35 -8.68 1.43
CA THR A 32 5.37 -7.59 1.26
C THR A 32 5.09 -7.31 -0.21
N ASP A 33 6.08 -7.50 -1.09
CA ASP A 33 5.89 -7.34 -2.53
C ASP A 33 4.80 -8.27 -3.06
N ALA A 34 4.74 -9.49 -2.54
CA ALA A 34 3.74 -10.47 -2.99
C ALA A 34 2.31 -9.99 -2.69
N PHE A 35 2.11 -9.33 -1.56
CA PHE A 35 0.81 -8.77 -1.20
C PHE A 35 0.38 -7.68 -2.18
N VAL A 36 1.26 -6.72 -2.45
CA VAL A 36 0.95 -5.62 -3.36
C VAL A 36 0.74 -6.14 -4.78
N ARG A 37 1.56 -7.09 -5.21
CA ARG A 37 1.42 -7.71 -6.53
C ARG A 37 0.09 -8.44 -6.68
N MET A 38 -0.38 -9.09 -5.64
CA MET A 38 -1.67 -9.76 -5.65
C MET A 38 -2.82 -8.77 -5.82
N LYS A 39 -2.72 -7.62 -5.16
CA LYS A 39 -3.75 -6.58 -5.25
C LYS A 39 -3.69 -5.79 -6.57
N HIS A 40 -2.50 -5.57 -7.10
CA HIS A 40 -2.28 -4.74 -8.28
C HIS A 40 -1.31 -5.41 -9.25
N SER A 41 -1.70 -6.55 -9.79
CA SER A 41 -0.80 -7.35 -10.64
C SER A 41 -0.35 -6.63 -11.91
N LYS A 42 -1.17 -5.72 -12.43
CA LYS A 42 -0.84 -4.98 -13.65
C LYS A 42 0.00 -3.74 -13.40
N ASP A 43 -0.16 -3.15 -12.23
CA ASP A 43 0.46 -1.86 -11.88
C ASP A 43 1.58 -1.99 -10.86
N PHE A 44 1.89 -3.20 -10.44
CA PHE A 44 2.86 -3.42 -9.37
C PHE A 44 4.21 -2.76 -9.66
N ASP A 45 4.68 -2.84 -10.88
CA ASP A 45 5.97 -2.28 -11.28
C ASP A 45 5.98 -0.76 -11.29
N LYS A 46 4.81 -0.14 -11.20
CA LYS A 46 4.68 1.32 -11.13
C LYS A 46 4.66 1.84 -9.71
N PHE A 47 4.55 0.96 -8.72
CA PHE A 47 4.60 1.34 -7.33
C PHE A 47 6.01 1.74 -6.92
N LYS A 48 6.11 2.76 -6.10
CA LYS A 48 7.37 3.14 -5.46
C LYS A 48 7.45 2.46 -4.11
N LYS A 49 8.56 1.83 -3.83
CA LYS A 49 8.82 1.19 -2.55
C LYS A 49 9.79 2.04 -1.75
N GLU A 50 9.45 2.33 -0.52
CA GLU A 50 10.30 3.09 0.38
C GLU A 50 10.37 2.37 1.72
N ILE A 51 11.57 2.25 2.26
CA ILE A 51 11.76 1.69 3.60
C ILE A 51 12.01 2.85 4.54
N LEU A 52 11.11 2.99 5.51
CA LEU A 52 11.16 4.10 6.45
C LEU A 52 12.21 3.85 7.54
N ALA A 53 12.60 4.90 8.24
CA ALA A 53 13.67 4.82 9.23
C ALA A 53 13.39 3.84 10.37
N ASP A 54 12.13 3.60 10.68
CA ASP A 54 11.72 2.66 11.73
C ASP A 54 11.49 1.24 11.23
N GLY A 55 11.80 0.98 9.96
CA GLY A 55 11.67 -0.35 9.37
C GLY A 55 10.34 -0.61 8.67
N ARG A 56 9.41 0.33 8.71
CA ARG A 56 8.15 0.18 7.97
C ARG A 56 8.42 0.25 6.47
N ILE A 57 7.60 -0.44 5.71
CA ILE A 57 7.73 -0.47 4.25
C ILE A 57 6.51 0.20 3.65
N LEU A 58 6.74 1.19 2.82
CA LEU A 58 5.68 1.97 2.20
C LEU A 58 5.70 1.79 0.69
N TYR A 59 4.55 1.44 0.12
CA TYR A 59 4.35 1.38 -1.33
C TYR A 59 3.37 2.45 -1.73
N THR A 60 3.73 3.24 -2.74
CA THR A 60 2.83 4.29 -3.24
C THR A 60 2.73 4.23 -4.76
N TYR A 61 1.55 4.51 -5.26
CA TYR A 61 1.28 4.60 -6.69
C TYR A 61 0.26 5.69 -6.93
N ASP A 62 0.59 6.59 -7.83
CA ASP A 62 -0.28 7.70 -8.23
C ASP A 62 -0.34 7.74 -9.75
N ASN A 63 -1.53 7.51 -10.31
CA ASN A 63 -1.73 7.53 -11.76
C ASN A 63 -2.39 8.83 -12.23
N GLY A 64 -2.48 9.83 -11.36
CA GLY A 64 -3.13 11.10 -11.66
C GLY A 64 -4.63 11.13 -11.34
N SER A 65 -5.27 9.99 -11.32
CA SER A 65 -6.70 9.86 -11.00
C SER A 65 -6.92 9.26 -9.63
N VAL A 66 -6.11 8.27 -9.26
CA VAL A 66 -6.21 7.56 -7.99
C VAL A 66 -4.82 7.41 -7.41
N MET A 67 -4.72 7.58 -6.11
CA MET A 67 -3.48 7.32 -5.38
C MET A 67 -3.70 6.15 -4.43
N TYR A 68 -2.80 5.17 -4.50
CA TYR A 68 -2.81 4.03 -3.61
C TYR A 68 -1.60 4.08 -2.71
N SER A 69 -1.78 3.74 -1.45
CA SER A 69 -0.69 3.67 -0.48
C SER A 69 -0.87 2.45 0.41
N TYR A 70 0.18 1.67 0.56
CA TYR A 70 0.19 0.52 1.45
C TYR A 70 1.38 0.66 2.38
N GLU A 71 1.11 0.69 3.69
CA GLU A 71 2.15 0.75 4.70
C GLU A 71 2.16 -0.55 5.48
N PHE A 72 3.32 -1.19 5.55
CA PHE A 72 3.50 -2.47 6.23
C PHE A 72 4.34 -2.26 7.49
N THR A 73 3.80 -2.65 8.63
CA THR A 73 4.50 -2.62 9.91
C THR A 73 4.61 -4.04 10.43
N GLU A 74 5.83 -4.51 10.68
CA GLU A 74 6.05 -5.83 11.24
C GLU A 74 5.61 -5.84 12.71
N ILE A 75 4.79 -6.83 13.02
CA ILE A 75 4.28 -7.00 14.38
C ILE A 75 5.22 -7.88 15.22
#